data_1921719f7ee64aaab1b990ce49ed06fa
#
_entry.id   1921719f7ee64aaab1b990ce49ed06fa
#
_cell.length_a   1.000
_cell.length_b   1.000
_cell.length_c   1.000
_cell.angle_alpha   90.00
_cell.angle_beta   90.00
_cell.angle_gamma   90.00
#
_symmetry.space_group_name_H-M   'P 1'
#
loop_
_entity.id
_entity.type
_entity.pdbx_description
1 polymer ?
#
loop_
_entity_poly.entity_id
_entity_poly.type
_entity_poly.pdbx_seq_one_letter_code
_entity_poly.pdbx_strand_id
1 'polypeptide(L)'
;MEEAVRISKILSELGLCSRREADTYIEQGLVTLDGKVVTELGTRAYRSQKVELKKQAAIQQSSKVTVILNKPVGYISHLDDDKAFRPAASLIIQDNFQVSKQHSSRNPRFNTDGLAPAGRLDIDSSGLLVLTQDGRIAKTIIGEQSVIEKEYLVRVE
;
A
#
# COMPACT_ATOMS: atom_id res chain seq x y z
N MET A 1 14.88 -22.35 21.32
CA MET A 1 15.00 -22.78 19.89
C MET A 1 14.39 -21.69 19.03
N GLU A 2 15.08 -21.25 17.99
CA GLU A 2 14.55 -20.27 17.05
C GLU A 2 13.41 -20.92 16.22
N GLU A 3 12.26 -20.24 16.15
CA GLU A 3 11.11 -20.73 15.38
C GLU A 3 11.22 -20.29 13.92
N ALA A 4 11.04 -21.24 13.00
CA ALA A 4 10.97 -20.94 11.58
C ALA A 4 9.64 -20.23 11.25
N VAL A 5 9.71 -19.08 10.59
CA VAL A 5 8.57 -18.26 10.19
C VAL A 5 8.52 -18.09 8.68
N ARG A 6 7.37 -17.72 8.14
CA ARG A 6 7.23 -17.49 6.69
C ARG A 6 8.18 -16.39 6.22
N ILE A 7 8.83 -16.59 5.07
CA ILE A 7 9.73 -15.61 4.46
C ILE A 7 9.02 -14.26 4.25
N SER A 8 7.75 -14.26 3.82
CA SER A 8 6.97 -13.02 3.67
C SER A 8 6.80 -12.26 4.99
N LYS A 9 6.78 -12.96 6.14
CA LYS A 9 6.78 -12.32 7.46
C LYS A 9 8.14 -11.68 7.75
N ILE A 10 9.24 -12.35 7.45
CA ILE A 10 10.61 -11.84 7.65
C ILE A 10 10.80 -10.56 6.82
N LEU A 11 10.48 -10.59 5.52
CA LEU A 11 10.59 -9.43 4.63
C LEU A 11 9.78 -8.22 5.13
N SER A 12 8.58 -8.49 5.68
CA SER A 12 7.73 -7.44 6.26
C SER A 12 8.28 -6.90 7.59
N GLU A 13 8.87 -7.75 8.43
CA GLU A 13 9.53 -7.34 9.68
C GLU A 13 10.78 -6.50 9.40
N LEU A 14 11.52 -6.81 8.33
CA LEU A 14 12.67 -6.04 7.85
C LEU A 14 12.25 -4.71 7.18
N GLY A 15 10.94 -4.44 7.01
CA GLY A 15 10.45 -3.21 6.38
C GLY A 15 10.68 -3.14 4.86
N LEU A 16 11.04 -4.24 4.22
CA LEU A 16 11.37 -4.28 2.79
C LEU A 16 10.11 -4.19 1.92
N CYS A 17 9.03 -4.84 2.34
CA CYS A 17 7.72 -4.82 1.67
C CYS A 17 6.63 -5.31 2.63
N SER A 18 5.36 -5.24 2.26
CA SER A 18 4.27 -5.90 3.00
C SER A 18 4.29 -7.42 2.76
N ARG A 19 3.56 -8.19 3.58
CA ARG A 19 3.46 -9.65 3.41
C ARG A 19 2.87 -10.05 2.06
N ARG A 20 1.82 -9.35 1.58
CA ARG A 20 1.20 -9.63 0.28
C ARG A 20 2.16 -9.34 -0.87
N GLU A 21 2.89 -8.23 -0.81
CA GLU A 21 3.92 -7.90 -1.80
C GLU A 21 5.05 -8.92 -1.80
N ALA A 22 5.48 -9.37 -0.61
CA ALA A 22 6.48 -10.42 -0.48
C ALA A 22 6.03 -11.72 -1.15
N ASP A 23 4.77 -12.13 -0.96
CA ASP A 23 4.22 -13.31 -1.62
C ASP A 23 4.26 -13.16 -3.15
N THR A 24 3.86 -12.00 -3.70
CA THR A 24 3.99 -11.70 -5.13
C THR A 24 5.45 -11.76 -5.62
N TYR A 25 6.40 -11.21 -4.85
CA TYR A 25 7.81 -11.26 -5.22
C TYR A 25 8.40 -12.67 -5.14
N ILE A 26 7.93 -13.52 -4.23
CA ILE A 26 8.30 -14.93 -4.15
C ILE A 26 7.83 -15.65 -5.42
N GLU A 27 6.57 -15.51 -5.82
CA GLU A 27 6.03 -16.11 -7.04
C GLU A 27 6.79 -15.68 -8.30
N GLN A 28 7.24 -14.43 -8.35
CA GLN A 28 8.06 -13.91 -9.45
C GLN A 28 9.53 -14.33 -9.39
N GLY A 29 9.95 -15.10 -8.37
CA GLY A 29 11.34 -15.49 -8.18
C GLY A 29 12.27 -14.31 -7.86
N LEU A 30 11.75 -13.25 -7.24
CA LEU A 30 12.48 -12.03 -6.88
C LEU A 30 12.96 -12.01 -5.42
N VAL A 31 12.85 -13.14 -4.72
CA VAL A 31 13.31 -13.31 -3.34
C VAL A 31 14.39 -14.38 -3.29
N THR A 32 15.40 -14.17 -2.47
CA THR A 32 16.44 -15.17 -2.19
C THR A 32 16.52 -15.49 -0.70
N LEU A 33 16.80 -16.75 -0.39
CA LEU A 33 17.13 -17.27 0.94
C LEU A 33 18.55 -17.86 0.87
N ASP A 34 19.47 -17.30 1.63
CA ASP A 34 20.90 -17.69 1.62
C ASP A 34 21.47 -17.74 0.20
N GLY A 35 21.09 -16.79 -0.65
CA GLY A 35 21.51 -16.68 -2.05
C GLY A 35 20.76 -17.57 -3.05
N LYS A 36 19.88 -18.47 -2.59
CA LYS A 36 19.06 -19.34 -3.47
C LYS A 36 17.69 -18.70 -3.71
N VAL A 37 17.23 -18.74 -4.97
CA VAL A 37 15.92 -18.20 -5.34
C VAL A 37 14.81 -19.05 -4.71
N VAL A 38 13.83 -18.38 -4.14
CA VAL A 38 12.60 -18.99 -3.58
C VAL A 38 11.42 -18.57 -4.44
N THR A 39 10.61 -19.57 -4.86
CA THR A 39 9.40 -19.36 -5.67
C THR A 39 8.15 -19.96 -5.04
N GLU A 40 8.31 -20.76 -3.98
CA GLU A 40 7.22 -21.45 -3.31
C GLU A 40 6.63 -20.58 -2.20
N LEU A 41 5.33 -20.31 -2.28
CA LEU A 41 4.59 -19.60 -1.24
C LEU A 41 4.55 -20.43 0.05
N GLY A 42 4.59 -19.72 1.18
CA GLY A 42 4.58 -20.37 2.50
C GLY A 42 5.93 -20.91 2.96
N THR A 43 6.97 -20.84 2.13
CA THR A 43 8.35 -21.20 2.53
C THR A 43 8.73 -20.54 3.85
N ARG A 44 9.31 -21.33 4.76
CA ARG A 44 9.73 -20.89 6.09
C ARG A 44 11.25 -20.77 6.16
N ALA A 45 11.71 -19.83 6.96
CA ALA A 45 13.11 -19.61 7.25
C ALA A 45 13.28 -19.17 8.72
N TYR A 46 14.49 -19.30 9.24
CA TYR A 46 14.86 -18.71 10.52
C TYR A 46 15.24 -17.25 10.30
N ARG A 47 15.00 -16.37 11.30
CA ARG A 47 15.37 -14.95 11.19
C ARG A 47 16.88 -14.74 11.11
N SER A 48 17.67 -15.70 11.55
CA SER A 48 19.11 -15.75 11.38
C SER A 48 19.58 -15.99 9.94
N GLN A 49 18.70 -16.50 9.06
CA GLN A 49 19.01 -16.70 7.65
C GLN A 49 18.91 -15.42 6.85
N LYS A 50 19.69 -15.32 5.78
CA LYS A 50 19.74 -14.15 4.93
C LYS A 50 18.61 -14.17 3.90
N VAL A 51 17.57 -13.35 4.12
CA VAL A 51 16.45 -13.17 3.17
C VAL A 51 16.59 -11.83 2.47
N GLU A 52 16.62 -11.83 1.13
CA GLU A 52 16.87 -10.61 0.35
C GLU A 52 15.87 -10.47 -0.81
N LEU A 53 15.55 -9.21 -1.15
CA LEU A 53 14.88 -8.86 -2.40
C LEU A 53 15.91 -8.64 -3.51
N LYS A 54 15.68 -9.21 -4.69
CA LYS A 54 16.46 -8.87 -5.87
C LYS A 54 16.26 -7.40 -6.27
N LYS A 55 17.23 -6.83 -6.95
CA LYS A 55 17.23 -5.42 -7.39
C LYS A 55 15.94 -5.03 -8.12
N GLN A 56 15.38 -5.92 -8.93
CA GLN A 56 14.13 -5.68 -9.64
C GLN A 56 12.95 -5.46 -8.70
N ALA A 57 12.79 -6.26 -7.64
CA ALA A 57 11.75 -6.06 -6.62
C ALA A 57 11.95 -4.76 -5.84
N ALA A 58 13.19 -4.40 -5.53
CA ALA A 58 13.51 -3.13 -4.87
C ALA A 58 13.11 -1.92 -5.75
N ILE A 59 13.34 -2.00 -7.06
CA ILE A 59 12.92 -0.97 -8.01
C ILE A 59 11.39 -0.90 -8.07
N GLN A 60 10.69 -2.03 -8.20
CA GLN A 60 9.23 -2.08 -8.17
C GLN A 60 8.67 -1.45 -6.88
N GLN A 61 9.28 -1.76 -5.74
CA GLN A 61 8.86 -1.22 -4.46
C GLN A 61 9.07 0.30 -4.37
N SER A 62 10.19 0.82 -4.90
CA SER A 62 10.50 2.26 -4.88
C SER A 62 9.66 3.09 -5.86
N SER A 63 9.07 2.45 -6.88
CA SER A 63 8.19 3.13 -7.85
C SER A 63 6.73 3.24 -7.40
N LYS A 64 6.37 2.66 -6.26
CA LYS A 64 5.03 2.70 -5.72
C LYS A 64 4.60 4.10 -5.32
N VAL A 65 3.34 4.38 -5.55
CA VAL A 65 2.75 5.71 -5.40
C VAL A 65 1.80 5.74 -4.21
N THR A 66 1.78 6.87 -3.53
CA THR A 66 0.79 7.21 -2.50
C THR A 66 0.15 8.53 -2.87
N VAL A 67 -1.17 8.58 -2.81
CA VAL A 67 -1.98 9.75 -3.14
C VAL A 67 -2.82 10.14 -1.93
N ILE A 68 -2.88 11.42 -1.66
CA ILE A 68 -3.79 12.01 -0.69
C ILE A 68 -4.96 12.60 -1.47
N LEU A 69 -6.16 12.19 -1.12
CA LEU A 69 -7.40 12.64 -1.73
C LEU A 69 -8.28 13.34 -0.69
N ASN A 70 -8.81 14.50 -1.02
CA ASN A 70 -9.96 15.05 -0.31
C ASN A 70 -11.22 14.40 -0.90
N LYS A 71 -11.67 13.29 -0.28
CA LYS A 71 -12.81 12.52 -0.77
C LYS A 71 -14.10 13.34 -0.61
N PRO A 72 -14.85 13.60 -1.67
CA PRO A 72 -16.18 14.20 -1.55
C PRO A 72 -17.21 13.15 -1.08
N VAL A 73 -18.39 13.61 -0.68
CA VAL A 73 -19.57 12.74 -0.45
C VAL A 73 -19.99 12.05 -1.76
N GLY A 74 -20.69 10.92 -1.66
CA GLY A 74 -21.19 10.16 -2.81
C GLY A 74 -20.19 9.20 -3.44
N TYR A 75 -18.98 9.07 -2.88
CA TYR A 75 -17.97 8.10 -3.31
C TYR A 75 -17.64 7.13 -2.19
N ILE A 76 -17.50 5.86 -2.53
CA ILE A 76 -17.03 4.82 -1.60
C ILE A 76 -15.51 4.80 -1.55
N SER A 77 -14.95 4.43 -0.40
CA SER A 77 -13.49 4.42 -0.20
C SER A 77 -12.79 3.24 -0.88
N HIS A 78 -13.48 2.13 -1.10
CA HIS A 78 -12.94 0.90 -1.69
C HIS A 78 -13.57 0.62 -3.08
N LEU A 79 -13.07 -0.39 -3.76
CA LEU A 79 -13.71 -0.89 -4.98
C LEU A 79 -14.99 -1.65 -4.57
N ASP A 80 -16.06 -1.42 -5.30
CA ASP A 80 -17.33 -2.13 -5.16
C ASP A 80 -17.46 -3.11 -6.33
N ASP A 81 -17.55 -4.39 -6.01
CA ASP A 81 -17.70 -5.44 -7.01
C ASP A 81 -19.06 -5.34 -7.74
N ASP A 82 -20.08 -4.83 -7.05
CA ASP A 82 -21.42 -4.65 -7.61
C ASP A 82 -21.56 -3.41 -8.50
N LYS A 83 -20.54 -2.56 -8.57
CA LYS A 83 -20.52 -1.29 -9.34
C LYS A 83 -21.68 -0.34 -9.06
N ALA A 84 -22.37 -0.51 -7.95
CA ALA A 84 -23.49 0.33 -7.55
C ALA A 84 -23.04 1.76 -7.21
N PHE A 85 -21.82 1.90 -6.73
CA PHE A 85 -21.26 3.17 -6.29
C PHE A 85 -19.94 3.49 -6.99
N ARG A 86 -19.60 4.78 -7.06
CA ARG A 86 -18.33 5.24 -7.64
C ARG A 86 -17.21 5.14 -6.62
N PRO A 87 -16.11 4.43 -6.91
CA PRO A 87 -14.96 4.37 -6.01
C PRO A 87 -14.21 5.70 -5.98
N ALA A 88 -13.72 6.10 -4.83
CA ALA A 88 -12.93 7.32 -4.66
C ALA A 88 -11.66 7.33 -5.53
N ALA A 89 -11.08 6.16 -5.82
CA ALA A 89 -9.93 6.02 -6.71
C ALA A 89 -10.21 6.54 -8.13
N SER A 90 -11.49 6.57 -8.60
CA SER A 90 -11.84 7.13 -9.90
C SER A 90 -11.65 8.65 -10.00
N LEU A 91 -11.48 9.33 -8.88
CA LEU A 91 -11.18 10.77 -8.82
C LEU A 91 -9.70 11.10 -9.06
N ILE A 92 -8.83 10.09 -9.10
CA ILE A 92 -7.39 10.27 -9.31
C ILE A 92 -7.14 10.39 -10.81
N ILE A 93 -7.51 11.53 -11.35
CA ILE A 93 -7.31 11.93 -12.74
C ILE A 93 -6.48 13.20 -12.79
N GLN A 94 -5.85 13.47 -13.94
CA GLN A 94 -4.96 14.61 -14.15
C GLN A 94 -5.57 15.94 -13.72
N ASP A 95 -6.83 16.17 -14.08
CA ASP A 95 -7.52 17.44 -13.87
C ASP A 95 -7.82 17.74 -12.38
N ASN A 96 -7.82 16.71 -11.55
CA ASN A 96 -8.08 16.83 -10.12
C ASN A 96 -6.80 17.08 -9.30
N PHE A 97 -5.61 17.06 -9.93
CA PHE A 97 -4.37 17.28 -9.22
C PHE A 97 -4.19 18.75 -8.82
N GLN A 98 -4.03 18.97 -7.53
CA GLN A 98 -3.59 20.25 -6.96
C GLN A 98 -2.07 20.29 -7.01
N VAL A 99 -1.51 21.02 -7.98
CA VAL A 99 -0.06 21.23 -8.06
C VAL A 99 0.31 22.38 -7.13
N SER A 100 1.12 22.11 -6.12
CA SER A 100 1.68 23.20 -5.31
C SER A 100 2.61 24.05 -6.18
N LYS A 101 2.60 25.38 -5.97
CA LYS A 101 3.44 26.33 -6.74
C LYS A 101 4.95 26.01 -6.68
N GLN A 102 5.38 25.19 -5.73
CA GLN A 102 6.77 24.78 -5.55
C GLN A 102 7.20 23.58 -6.44
N HIS A 103 6.26 22.88 -7.06
CA HIS A 103 6.53 21.70 -7.89
C HIS A 103 5.95 21.82 -9.31
N SER A 104 5.96 23.02 -9.85
CA SER A 104 5.24 23.43 -11.09
C SER A 104 5.73 22.79 -12.40
N SER A 105 6.68 21.86 -12.39
CA SER A 105 7.31 21.41 -13.64
C SER A 105 6.98 20.00 -14.08
N ARG A 106 6.20 19.22 -13.35
CA ARG A 106 5.81 17.85 -13.78
C ARG A 106 4.40 17.51 -13.39
N ASN A 107 3.53 17.40 -14.39
CA ASN A 107 2.31 16.60 -14.26
C ASN A 107 2.70 15.17 -13.94
N PRO A 108 2.42 14.64 -12.74
CA PRO A 108 2.82 13.29 -12.40
C PRO A 108 2.00 12.31 -13.24
N ARG A 109 2.62 11.74 -14.27
CA ARG A 109 2.08 10.54 -14.92
C ARG A 109 2.52 9.36 -14.08
N PHE A 110 1.64 8.80 -13.32
CA PHE A 110 1.90 7.58 -12.55
C PHE A 110 0.80 6.55 -12.82
N ASN A 111 1.18 5.30 -12.71
CA ASN A 111 0.21 4.22 -12.78
C ASN A 111 -0.63 4.22 -11.51
N THR A 112 -1.94 4.29 -11.65
CA THR A 112 -2.91 4.24 -10.54
C THR A 112 -3.39 2.83 -10.24
N ASP A 113 -2.98 1.84 -11.03
CA ASP A 113 -3.35 0.45 -10.83
C ASP A 113 -2.88 -0.03 -9.45
N GLY A 114 -3.74 -0.73 -8.74
CA GLY A 114 -3.41 -1.26 -7.41
C GLY A 114 -3.39 -0.22 -6.29
N LEU A 115 -3.82 1.02 -6.51
CA LEU A 115 -4.08 1.96 -5.42
C LEU A 115 -5.21 1.44 -4.55
N ALA A 116 -4.93 1.26 -3.27
CA ALA A 116 -5.90 0.82 -2.28
C ALA A 116 -5.99 1.84 -1.13
N PRO A 117 -7.17 2.02 -0.54
CA PRO A 117 -7.33 2.95 0.56
C PRO A 117 -6.63 2.45 1.83
N ALA A 118 -5.86 3.32 2.47
CA ALA A 118 -5.30 3.13 3.79
C ALA A 118 -6.23 3.76 4.83
N GLY A 119 -7.33 3.10 5.09
CA GLY A 119 -8.46 3.57 5.90
C GLY A 119 -9.71 3.74 5.04
N ARG A 120 -10.82 4.07 5.69
CA ARG A 120 -12.11 4.24 5.01
C ARG A 120 -12.84 5.45 5.58
N LEU A 121 -13.58 6.10 4.71
CA LEU A 121 -14.63 7.06 5.00
C LEU A 121 -15.92 6.52 4.40
N ASP A 122 -17.03 6.72 5.08
CA ASP A 122 -18.35 6.35 4.57
C ASP A 122 -18.70 7.17 3.33
N ILE A 123 -19.69 6.71 2.57
CA ILE A 123 -20.14 7.36 1.33
C ILE A 123 -20.58 8.81 1.57
N ASP A 124 -21.22 9.06 2.71
CA ASP A 124 -21.74 10.37 3.10
C ASP A 124 -20.70 11.23 3.86
N SER A 125 -19.51 10.69 4.10
CA SER A 125 -18.41 11.41 4.73
C SER A 125 -17.48 12.01 3.69
N SER A 126 -16.96 13.21 3.97
CA SER A 126 -15.93 13.86 3.15
C SER A 126 -14.66 14.07 3.96
N GLY A 127 -13.53 14.21 3.28
CA GLY A 127 -12.25 14.56 3.91
C GLY A 127 -11.09 13.69 3.46
N LEU A 128 -10.05 13.66 4.28
CA LEU A 128 -8.77 13.04 3.97
C LEU A 128 -8.90 11.53 3.79
N LEU A 129 -8.57 11.04 2.61
CA LEU A 129 -8.41 9.63 2.28
C LEU A 129 -7.02 9.42 1.67
N VAL A 130 -6.27 8.49 2.22
CA VAL A 130 -4.97 8.08 1.66
C VAL A 130 -5.18 6.83 0.83
N LEU A 131 -4.72 6.86 -0.43
CA LEU A 131 -4.66 5.69 -1.30
C LEU A 131 -3.20 5.37 -1.59
N THR A 132 -2.81 4.11 -1.48
CA THR A 132 -1.43 3.71 -1.65
C THR A 132 -1.30 2.37 -2.35
N GLN A 133 -0.23 2.24 -3.15
CA GLN A 133 0.23 0.96 -3.68
C GLN A 133 1.20 0.26 -2.71
N ASP A 134 1.70 0.97 -1.68
CA ASP A 134 2.70 0.46 -0.76
C ASP A 134 2.04 -0.03 0.54
N GLY A 135 2.03 -1.34 0.72
CA GLY A 135 1.45 -1.98 1.89
C GLY A 135 2.17 -1.63 3.21
N ARG A 136 3.41 -1.13 3.17
CA ARG A 136 4.13 -0.63 4.35
C ARG A 136 3.48 0.66 4.85
N ILE A 137 3.15 1.57 3.93
CA ILE A 137 2.45 2.83 4.23
C ILE A 137 1.06 2.52 4.79
N ALA A 138 0.31 1.63 4.13
CA ALA A 138 -0.98 1.21 4.64
C ALA A 138 -0.88 0.65 6.07
N LYS A 139 0.10 -0.24 6.33
CA LYS A 139 0.33 -0.79 7.68
C LYS A 139 0.66 0.30 8.72
N THR A 140 1.44 1.31 8.34
CA THR A 140 1.76 2.42 9.24
C THR A 140 0.51 3.23 9.60
N ILE A 141 -0.41 3.45 8.64
CA ILE A 141 -1.60 4.28 8.84
C ILE A 141 -2.72 3.53 9.56
N ILE A 142 -2.97 2.26 9.21
CA ILE A 142 -4.15 1.50 9.67
C ILE A 142 -3.80 0.18 10.36
N GLY A 143 -2.52 -0.13 10.59
CA GLY A 143 -2.12 -1.32 11.32
C GLY A 143 -2.54 -1.26 12.79
N GLU A 144 -2.69 -2.42 13.43
CA GLU A 144 -3.09 -2.53 14.84
C GLU A 144 -2.19 -1.73 15.81
N GLN A 145 -0.93 -1.54 15.43
CA GLN A 145 0.05 -0.78 16.23
C GLN A 145 0.25 0.65 15.70
N SER A 146 -0.67 1.14 14.86
CA SER A 146 -0.58 2.51 14.36
C SER A 146 -0.80 3.50 15.49
N VAL A 147 0.12 4.45 15.59
CA VAL A 147 0.04 5.59 16.52
C VAL A 147 -0.48 6.84 15.82
N ILE A 148 -0.89 6.73 14.56
CA ILE A 148 -1.42 7.85 13.78
C ILE A 148 -2.85 8.11 14.23
N GLU A 149 -3.06 9.26 14.81
CA GLU A 149 -4.39 9.73 15.21
C GLU A 149 -5.24 10.11 14.00
N LYS A 150 -6.56 9.92 14.15
CA LYS A 150 -7.56 10.29 13.16
C LYS A 150 -8.59 11.18 13.82
N GLU A 151 -8.71 12.40 13.32
CA GLU A 151 -9.67 13.37 13.82
C GLU A 151 -10.91 13.40 12.91
N TYR A 152 -12.09 13.38 13.52
CA TYR A 152 -13.36 13.48 12.84
C TYR A 152 -14.17 14.64 13.41
N LEU A 153 -14.62 15.52 12.52
CA LEU A 153 -15.55 16.60 12.85
C LEU A 153 -16.98 16.11 12.55
N VAL A 154 -17.79 15.95 13.57
CA VAL A 154 -19.16 15.46 13.45
C VAL A 154 -20.13 16.58 13.84
N ARG A 155 -21.06 16.90 12.93
CA ARG A 155 -22.17 17.79 13.24
C ARG A 155 -23.29 16.97 13.88
N VAL A 156 -23.73 17.36 15.04
CA VAL A 156 -24.87 16.77 15.74
C VAL A 156 -25.97 17.82 15.87
N GLU A 157 -27.25 17.38 15.83
CA GLU A 157 -28.42 18.20 16.08
C GLU A 157 -28.77 18.18 17.56
#